data_1004c389db0926c78ebc4c7fc2bd05d8
#
_entry.id   1004c389db0926c78ebc4c7fc2bd05d8
#
_cell.length_a   1.000
_cell.length_b   1.000
_cell.length_c   1.000
_cell.angle_alpha   90.00
_cell.angle_beta   90.00
_cell.angle_gamma   90.00
#
_symmetry.space_group_name_H-M   'P 1'
#
loop_
_entity.id
_entity.type
_entity.pdbx_description
1 polymer ?
#
loop_
_entity_poly.entity_id
_entity_poly.type
_entity_poly.pdbx_seq_one_letter_code
_entity_poly.pdbx_strand_id
1 'polypeptide(L)'
;MLQSLYGFIMLEFKKEATKILSSQTSHLDVKAIEKSLKFVKLLFDWHDKKNLISTRDPLYFLKRDFYDTIQFSNYLNNGQHIDVGTGAGIPGLILSILRPNDQFVLVDRREYSIRFLQHAQLALKLDNISIMQVDVNKLSLSSTPTSIILKNFSNKKISNLPVRKKMSYLYKLIKTRVTGDYAILVLTGSLALEMPKTLSLPNVGEVSVRVKKLTSPFFDECKYILEMI
;
A
#
# COMPACT_ATOMS: atom_id res chain seq x y z
N MET A 1 5.51 -20.28 27.50
CA MET A 1 4.48 -19.22 27.65
C MET A 1 4.41 -18.29 26.43
N LEU A 2 5.47 -17.65 25.97
CA LEU A 2 5.48 -16.78 24.76
C LEU A 2 5.09 -17.50 23.46
N GLN A 3 5.53 -18.72 23.22
CA GLN A 3 5.16 -19.51 22.04
C GLN A 3 3.68 -19.88 22.00
N SER A 4 3.06 -20.16 23.15
CA SER A 4 1.62 -20.47 23.23
C SER A 4 0.77 -19.23 22.98
N LEU A 5 1.18 -18.05 23.46
CA LEU A 5 0.50 -16.78 23.21
C LEU A 5 0.59 -16.37 21.72
N TYR A 6 1.77 -16.56 21.12
CA TYR A 6 1.95 -16.31 19.69
C TYR A 6 1.11 -17.25 18.83
N GLY A 7 1.04 -18.53 19.19
CA GLY A 7 0.17 -19.51 18.51
C GLY A 7 -1.32 -19.12 18.60
N PHE A 8 -1.77 -18.65 19.74
CA PHE A 8 -3.14 -18.16 19.93
C PHE A 8 -3.43 -16.91 19.08
N ILE A 9 -2.54 -15.92 19.09
CA ILE A 9 -2.66 -14.71 18.26
C ILE A 9 -2.73 -15.06 16.77
N MET A 10 -1.90 -15.99 16.31
CA MET A 10 -1.90 -16.44 14.92
C MET A 10 -3.17 -17.21 14.54
N LEU A 11 -3.78 -17.95 15.47
CA LEU A 11 -5.06 -18.63 15.26
C LEU A 11 -6.21 -17.62 15.13
N GLU A 12 -6.25 -16.62 16.02
CA GLU A 12 -7.25 -15.53 15.95
C GLU A 12 -7.04 -14.70 14.68
N PHE A 13 -5.78 -14.38 14.34
CA PHE A 13 -5.46 -13.71 13.07
C PHE A 13 -5.98 -14.52 11.87
N LYS A 14 -5.78 -15.84 11.86
CA LYS A 14 -6.26 -16.71 10.78
C LYS A 14 -7.78 -16.64 10.64
N LYS A 15 -8.51 -16.73 11.75
CA LYS A 15 -9.98 -16.64 11.76
C LYS A 15 -10.48 -15.29 11.19
N GLU A 16 -9.92 -14.18 11.72
CA GLU A 16 -10.31 -12.84 11.28
C GLU A 16 -9.90 -12.57 9.82
N ALA A 17 -8.68 -12.94 9.41
CA ALA A 17 -8.24 -12.81 8.03
C ALA A 17 -9.15 -13.59 7.08
N THR A 18 -9.50 -14.83 7.40
CA THR A 18 -10.43 -15.64 6.60
C THR A 18 -11.79 -14.96 6.50
N LYS A 19 -12.34 -14.46 7.63
CA LYS A 19 -13.62 -13.76 7.66
C LYS A 19 -13.60 -12.48 6.81
N ILE A 20 -12.56 -11.66 6.97
CA ILE A 20 -12.39 -10.40 6.21
C ILE A 20 -12.30 -10.70 4.71
N LEU A 21 -11.44 -11.63 4.35
CA LEU A 21 -11.24 -11.98 2.96
C LEU A 21 -12.52 -12.60 2.37
N SER A 22 -13.20 -13.52 3.03
CA SER A 22 -14.44 -14.13 2.54
C SER A 22 -15.61 -13.15 2.41
N SER A 23 -15.62 -12.07 3.20
CA SER A 23 -16.66 -11.03 3.10
C SER A 23 -16.45 -10.04 1.95
N GLN A 24 -15.24 -9.95 1.41
CA GLN A 24 -14.84 -8.92 0.43
C GLN A 24 -14.64 -9.47 -0.99
N THR A 25 -14.43 -10.77 -1.13
CA THR A 25 -14.19 -11.42 -2.43
C THR A 25 -15.05 -12.65 -2.61
N SER A 26 -15.77 -12.75 -3.72
CA SER A 26 -16.64 -13.89 -4.04
C SER A 26 -15.88 -15.21 -4.32
N HIS A 27 -14.57 -15.13 -4.60
CA HIS A 27 -13.69 -16.28 -4.86
C HIS A 27 -12.35 -16.10 -4.16
N LEU A 28 -12.27 -16.55 -2.90
CA LEU A 28 -11.00 -16.56 -2.18
C LEU A 28 -10.16 -17.77 -2.56
N ASP A 29 -9.01 -17.49 -3.14
CA ASP A 29 -7.97 -18.48 -3.27
C ASP A 29 -7.40 -18.79 -1.86
N VAL A 30 -7.52 -20.03 -1.43
CA VAL A 30 -6.91 -20.54 -0.18
C VAL A 30 -5.42 -20.19 -0.11
N LYS A 31 -4.73 -20.19 -1.26
CA LYS A 31 -3.32 -19.80 -1.37
C LYS A 31 -3.09 -18.33 -1.02
N ALA A 32 -4.02 -17.43 -1.34
CA ALA A 32 -3.91 -16.02 -0.97
C ALA A 32 -4.00 -15.83 0.55
N ILE A 33 -4.88 -16.58 1.22
CA ILE A 33 -4.97 -16.59 2.69
C ILE A 33 -3.66 -17.08 3.30
N GLU A 34 -3.15 -18.22 2.84
CA GLU A 34 -1.90 -18.81 3.35
C GLU A 34 -0.70 -17.88 3.15
N LYS A 35 -0.56 -17.28 1.96
CA LYS A 35 0.50 -16.30 1.69
C LYS A 35 0.36 -15.06 2.57
N SER A 36 -0.86 -14.56 2.78
CA SER A 36 -1.11 -13.40 3.65
C SER A 36 -0.74 -13.68 5.11
N LEU A 37 -1.12 -14.85 5.64
CA LEU A 37 -0.73 -15.27 6.99
C LEU A 37 0.79 -15.39 7.14
N LYS A 38 1.44 -15.99 6.14
CA LYS A 38 2.89 -16.12 6.11
C LYS A 38 3.58 -14.76 6.01
N PHE A 39 3.04 -13.83 5.20
CA PHE A 39 3.53 -12.46 5.12
C PHE A 39 3.50 -11.76 6.48
N VAL A 40 2.36 -11.82 7.17
CA VAL A 40 2.23 -11.16 8.48
C VAL A 40 3.21 -11.76 9.48
N LYS A 41 3.37 -13.08 9.52
CA LYS A 41 4.38 -13.70 10.36
C LYS A 41 5.77 -13.16 10.08
N LEU A 42 6.20 -13.17 8.81
CA LEU A 42 7.51 -12.64 8.40
C LEU A 42 7.67 -11.16 8.77
N LEU A 43 6.62 -10.35 8.56
CA LEU A 43 6.63 -8.94 8.87
C LEU A 43 6.89 -8.69 10.37
N PHE A 44 6.21 -9.40 11.26
CA PHE A 44 6.37 -9.23 12.69
C PHE A 44 7.70 -9.82 13.20
N ASP A 45 8.16 -10.96 12.68
CA ASP A 45 9.47 -11.51 12.99
C ASP A 45 10.62 -10.52 12.64
N TRP A 46 10.45 -9.72 11.57
CA TRP A 46 11.41 -8.68 11.18
C TRP A 46 11.20 -7.37 11.93
N HIS A 47 9.95 -7.01 12.23
CA HIS A 47 9.60 -5.78 12.95
C HIS A 47 10.19 -5.73 14.35
N ASP A 48 10.20 -6.84 15.05
CA ASP A 48 10.81 -6.97 16.39
C ASP A 48 12.29 -6.55 16.42
N LYS A 49 12.97 -6.67 15.28
CA LYS A 49 14.39 -6.32 15.15
C LYS A 49 14.62 -4.88 14.67
N LYS A 50 13.71 -4.30 13.88
CA LYS A 50 14.01 -3.08 13.09
C LYS A 50 12.82 -2.14 12.81
N ASN A 51 11.76 -2.15 13.58
CA ASN A 51 10.65 -1.18 13.47
C ASN A 51 10.19 -0.88 12.02
N LEU A 52 9.80 -1.92 11.28
CA LEU A 52 9.32 -1.80 9.90
C LEU A 52 7.96 -1.10 9.77
N ILE A 53 7.11 -1.27 10.80
CA ILE A 53 5.76 -0.73 10.86
C ILE A 53 5.53 -0.02 12.21
N SER A 54 4.41 0.67 12.35
CA SER A 54 4.10 1.49 13.52
C SER A 54 3.42 0.73 14.68
N THR A 55 2.96 -0.50 14.45
CA THR A 55 2.28 -1.31 15.46
C THR A 55 3.03 -2.60 15.77
N ARG A 56 2.97 -3.05 17.02
CA ARG A 56 3.45 -4.37 17.46
C ARG A 56 2.33 -5.39 17.65
N ASP A 57 1.10 -5.01 17.39
CA ASP A 57 -0.07 -5.87 17.51
C ASP A 57 -0.49 -6.40 16.13
N PRO A 58 -0.36 -7.73 15.85
CA PRO A 58 -0.77 -8.33 14.59
C PRO A 58 -2.27 -8.21 14.30
N LEU A 59 -3.13 -8.26 15.32
CA LEU A 59 -4.58 -8.12 15.14
C LEU A 59 -4.96 -6.67 14.79
N TYR A 60 -4.30 -5.70 15.41
CA TYR A 60 -4.47 -4.29 15.06
C TYR A 60 -4.01 -4.01 13.62
N PHE A 61 -2.86 -4.59 13.22
CA PHE A 61 -2.37 -4.52 11.85
C PHE A 61 -3.40 -5.09 10.85
N LEU A 62 -3.96 -6.27 11.15
CA LEU A 62 -4.97 -6.92 10.33
C LEU A 62 -6.21 -6.04 10.14
N LYS A 63 -6.74 -5.51 11.24
CA LYS A 63 -7.97 -4.72 11.24
C LYS A 63 -7.79 -3.34 10.58
N ARG A 64 -6.58 -2.79 10.60
CA ARG A 64 -6.26 -1.49 10.01
C ARG A 64 -5.62 -1.62 8.63
N ASP A 65 -4.34 -1.98 8.59
CA ASP A 65 -3.54 -1.87 7.36
C ASP A 65 -3.88 -2.94 6.32
N PHE A 66 -4.12 -4.16 6.77
CA PHE A 66 -4.46 -5.27 5.88
C PHE A 66 -5.88 -5.11 5.33
N TYR A 67 -6.85 -4.77 6.19
CA TYR A 67 -8.23 -4.53 5.78
C TYR A 67 -8.36 -3.35 4.81
N ASP A 68 -7.71 -2.21 5.11
CA ASP A 68 -7.66 -1.06 4.21
C ASP A 68 -7.09 -1.46 2.83
N THR A 69 -6.08 -2.34 2.82
CA THR A 69 -5.45 -2.81 1.58
C THR A 69 -6.40 -3.70 0.77
N ILE A 70 -7.18 -4.56 1.43
CA ILE A 70 -8.20 -5.37 0.73
C ILE A 70 -9.23 -4.47 0.06
N GLN A 71 -9.76 -3.48 0.78
CA GLN A 71 -10.70 -2.55 0.19
C GLN A 71 -10.07 -1.74 -0.95
N PHE A 72 -8.81 -1.31 -0.78
CA PHE A 72 -8.08 -0.58 -1.80
C PHE A 72 -7.94 -1.39 -3.10
N SER A 73 -7.79 -2.72 -3.01
CA SER A 73 -7.66 -3.59 -4.18
C SER A 73 -8.86 -3.49 -5.15
N ASN A 74 -10.06 -3.18 -4.63
CA ASN A 74 -11.28 -3.03 -5.44
C ASN A 74 -11.29 -1.75 -6.31
N TYR A 75 -10.36 -0.84 -6.06
CA TYR A 75 -10.22 0.41 -6.82
C TYR A 75 -9.09 0.37 -7.85
N LEU A 76 -8.38 -0.74 -7.95
CA LEU A 76 -7.33 -0.93 -8.95
C LEU A 76 -7.91 -1.55 -10.22
N ASN A 77 -7.64 -0.93 -11.36
CA ASN A 77 -7.80 -1.58 -12.65
C ASN A 77 -6.75 -2.70 -12.81
N ASN A 78 -6.94 -3.62 -13.75
CA ASN A 78 -5.92 -4.62 -14.03
C ASN A 78 -4.69 -3.99 -14.70
N GLY A 79 -3.50 -4.52 -14.40
CA GLY A 79 -2.28 -4.06 -15.05
C GLY A 79 -1.05 -3.98 -14.16
N GLN A 80 -0.18 -3.01 -14.43
CA GLN A 80 1.02 -2.76 -13.66
C GLN A 80 0.82 -1.62 -12.67
N HIS A 81 1.21 -1.83 -11.43
CA HIS A 81 1.10 -0.87 -10.35
C HIS A 81 2.46 -0.61 -9.71
N ILE A 82 2.71 0.63 -9.33
CA ILE A 82 3.95 1.02 -8.69
C ILE A 82 3.64 1.56 -7.30
N ASP A 83 4.13 0.91 -6.27
CA ASP A 83 4.01 1.35 -4.88
C ASP A 83 5.26 2.13 -4.48
N VAL A 84 5.12 3.46 -4.40
CA VAL A 84 6.24 4.39 -4.15
C VAL A 84 6.36 4.69 -2.66
N GLY A 85 7.51 4.35 -2.11
CA GLY A 85 7.74 4.41 -0.67
C GLY A 85 7.08 3.24 0.06
N THR A 86 7.09 2.07 -0.56
CA THR A 86 6.37 0.87 -0.13
C THR A 86 6.68 0.41 1.29
N GLY A 87 7.86 0.74 1.82
CA GLY A 87 8.28 0.38 3.17
C GLY A 87 8.34 -1.12 3.39
N ALA A 88 7.46 -1.61 4.23
CA ALA A 88 7.29 -3.04 4.50
C ALA A 88 6.40 -3.76 3.44
N GLY A 89 6.19 -3.15 2.27
CA GLY A 89 5.32 -3.74 1.25
C GLY A 89 3.83 -3.48 1.49
N ILE A 90 3.49 -2.39 2.15
CA ILE A 90 2.10 -2.04 2.49
C ILE A 90 1.71 -0.74 1.78
N PRO A 91 0.82 -0.78 0.76
CA PRO A 91 -0.04 -1.91 0.39
C PRO A 91 0.53 -2.87 -0.65
N GLY A 92 1.58 -2.54 -1.40
CA GLY A 92 1.98 -3.16 -2.66
C GLY A 92 2.22 -4.68 -2.61
N LEU A 93 2.92 -5.20 -1.58
CA LEU A 93 3.15 -6.64 -1.45
C LEU A 93 1.86 -7.39 -1.07
N ILE A 94 1.02 -6.81 -0.22
CA ILE A 94 -0.29 -7.41 0.10
C ILE A 94 -1.16 -7.46 -1.16
N LEU A 95 -1.18 -6.37 -1.93
CA LEU A 95 -1.91 -6.30 -3.20
C LEU A 95 -1.42 -7.36 -4.19
N SER A 96 -0.12 -7.62 -4.27
CA SER A 96 0.43 -8.64 -5.17
C SER A 96 -0.03 -10.07 -4.80
N ILE A 97 -0.26 -10.33 -3.51
CA ILE A 97 -0.85 -11.60 -3.04
C ILE A 97 -2.32 -11.71 -3.46
N LEU A 98 -3.07 -10.60 -3.34
CA LEU A 98 -4.51 -10.57 -3.61
C LEU A 98 -4.84 -10.51 -5.11
N ARG A 99 -3.91 -10.02 -5.92
CA ARG A 99 -4.07 -9.79 -7.36
C ARG A 99 -2.93 -10.46 -8.15
N PRO A 100 -2.89 -11.79 -8.20
CA PRO A 100 -1.76 -12.54 -8.77
C PRO A 100 -1.57 -12.32 -10.28
N ASN A 101 -2.57 -11.82 -10.99
CA ASN A 101 -2.52 -11.53 -12.43
C ASN A 101 -2.00 -10.12 -12.75
N ASP A 102 -1.87 -9.25 -11.75
CA ASP A 102 -1.33 -7.90 -11.90
C ASP A 102 0.17 -7.88 -11.55
N GLN A 103 0.90 -6.91 -12.11
CA GLN A 103 2.31 -6.72 -11.84
C GLN A 103 2.53 -5.58 -10.85
N PHE A 104 3.42 -5.74 -9.89
CA PHE A 104 3.71 -4.72 -8.90
C PHE A 104 5.20 -4.38 -8.87
N VAL A 105 5.51 -3.08 -8.93
CA VAL A 105 6.86 -2.56 -8.71
C VAL A 105 6.89 -1.90 -7.34
N LEU A 106 7.67 -2.47 -6.43
CA LEU A 106 7.80 -1.99 -5.05
C LEU A 106 9.06 -1.11 -4.95
N VAL A 107 8.87 0.16 -4.69
CA VAL A 107 9.96 1.16 -4.67
C VAL A 107 10.18 1.68 -3.26
N ASP A 108 11.39 1.55 -2.74
CA ASP A 108 11.82 2.22 -1.50
C ASP A 108 13.30 2.58 -1.60
N ARG A 109 13.73 3.65 -0.91
CA ARG A 109 15.14 4.04 -0.85
C ARG A 109 15.92 3.34 0.26
N ARG A 110 15.23 2.82 1.27
CA ARG A 110 15.83 2.26 2.48
C ARG A 110 16.25 0.81 2.23
N GLU A 111 17.53 0.56 2.33
CA GLU A 111 18.12 -0.78 2.16
C GLU A 111 17.42 -1.84 3.02
N TYR A 112 17.08 -1.50 4.25
CA TYR A 112 16.44 -2.44 5.15
C TYR A 112 15.04 -2.87 4.69
N SER A 113 14.25 -1.96 4.13
CA SER A 113 12.96 -2.27 3.49
C SER A 113 13.16 -3.21 2.31
N ILE A 114 14.15 -2.93 1.47
CA ILE A 114 14.47 -3.76 0.30
C ILE A 114 14.86 -5.18 0.71
N ARG A 115 15.72 -5.34 1.71
CA ARG A 115 16.11 -6.68 2.22
C ARG A 115 14.91 -7.46 2.74
N PHE A 116 14.01 -6.80 3.47
CA PHE A 116 12.77 -7.43 3.91
C PHE A 116 11.90 -7.87 2.74
N LEU A 117 11.67 -6.99 1.76
CA LEU A 117 10.85 -7.28 0.59
C LEU A 117 11.41 -8.45 -0.23
N GLN A 118 12.72 -8.49 -0.46
CA GLN A 118 13.39 -9.60 -1.16
C GLN A 118 13.21 -10.92 -0.40
N HIS A 119 13.39 -10.90 0.92
CA HIS A 119 13.15 -12.07 1.76
C HIS A 119 11.69 -12.53 1.68
N ALA A 120 10.72 -11.60 1.77
CA ALA A 120 9.30 -11.90 1.66
C ALA A 120 8.94 -12.44 0.27
N GLN A 121 9.48 -11.86 -0.82
CA GLN A 121 9.29 -12.34 -2.19
C GLN A 121 9.67 -13.82 -2.33
N LEU A 122 10.87 -14.17 -1.89
CA LEU A 122 11.37 -15.55 -1.95
C LEU A 122 10.52 -16.50 -1.08
N ALA A 123 10.25 -16.11 0.17
CA ALA A 123 9.51 -16.94 1.13
C ALA A 123 8.07 -17.20 0.69
N LEU A 124 7.43 -16.23 0.04
CA LEU A 124 6.04 -16.30 -0.43
C LEU A 124 5.92 -16.81 -1.88
N LYS A 125 7.06 -16.97 -2.57
CA LYS A 125 7.11 -17.35 -3.99
C LYS A 125 6.24 -16.42 -4.83
N LEU A 126 6.54 -15.11 -4.79
CA LEU A 126 5.86 -14.08 -5.58
C LEU A 126 6.66 -13.79 -6.83
N ASP A 127 6.09 -14.09 -7.99
CA ASP A 127 6.68 -13.88 -9.33
C ASP A 127 6.14 -12.60 -10.02
N ASN A 128 5.10 -12.01 -9.44
CA ASN A 128 4.43 -10.82 -9.94
C ASN A 128 4.88 -9.52 -9.25
N ILE A 129 6.04 -9.52 -8.58
CA ILE A 129 6.64 -8.31 -8.02
C ILE A 129 8.06 -8.08 -8.51
N SER A 130 8.39 -6.81 -8.70
CA SER A 130 9.76 -6.32 -8.90
C SER A 130 10.11 -5.33 -7.79
N ILE A 131 11.32 -5.41 -7.26
CA ILE A 131 11.74 -4.58 -6.12
C ILE A 131 12.86 -3.66 -6.59
N MET A 132 12.69 -2.34 -6.35
CA MET A 132 13.64 -1.32 -6.75
C MET A 132 14.12 -0.50 -5.55
N GLN A 133 15.44 -0.53 -5.30
CA GLN A 133 16.06 0.36 -4.33
C GLN A 133 16.41 1.68 -5.00
N VAL A 134 15.51 2.65 -4.92
CA VAL A 134 15.76 3.97 -5.54
C VAL A 134 15.02 5.07 -4.78
N ASP A 135 15.63 6.26 -4.71
CA ASP A 135 14.89 7.46 -4.28
C ASP A 135 13.93 7.89 -5.40
N VAL A 136 12.71 8.24 -5.04
CA VAL A 136 11.67 8.64 -6.00
C VAL A 136 12.13 9.80 -6.92
N ASN A 137 13.02 10.67 -6.45
CA ASN A 137 13.60 11.74 -7.27
C ASN A 137 14.51 11.24 -8.40
N LYS A 138 14.91 9.98 -8.36
CA LYS A 138 15.75 9.31 -9.36
C LYS A 138 15.01 8.16 -10.05
N LEU A 139 13.71 8.00 -9.78
CA LEU A 139 12.90 6.94 -10.37
C LEU A 139 12.86 7.15 -11.90
N SER A 140 13.10 6.07 -12.62
CA SER A 140 12.94 5.99 -14.07
C SER A 140 12.37 4.59 -14.38
N LEU A 141 11.33 4.55 -15.18
CA LEU A 141 10.63 3.32 -15.54
C LEU A 141 10.63 3.14 -17.05
N SER A 142 10.75 1.89 -17.47
CA SER A 142 10.73 1.51 -18.90
C SER A 142 9.32 1.24 -19.43
N SER A 143 8.32 1.16 -18.55
CA SER A 143 6.93 0.86 -18.89
C SER A 143 6.00 1.90 -18.29
N THR A 144 4.85 2.12 -18.96
CA THR A 144 3.77 2.96 -18.43
C THR A 144 2.91 2.12 -17.48
N PRO A 145 2.82 2.49 -16.18
CA PRO A 145 1.97 1.78 -15.23
C PRO A 145 0.49 2.13 -15.44
N THR A 146 -0.39 1.29 -14.89
CA THR A 146 -1.82 1.60 -14.78
C THR A 146 -2.09 2.55 -13.61
N SER A 147 -1.37 2.40 -12.51
CA SER A 147 -1.45 3.31 -11.37
C SER A 147 -0.16 3.44 -10.58
N ILE A 148 -0.01 4.59 -9.93
CA ILE A 148 1.02 4.86 -8.92
C ILE A 148 0.32 4.91 -7.56
N ILE A 149 0.81 4.13 -6.62
CA ILE A 149 0.24 4.02 -5.28
C ILE A 149 1.16 4.73 -4.29
N LEU A 150 0.58 5.50 -3.38
CA LEU A 150 1.27 6.19 -2.31
C LEU A 150 0.49 5.98 -1.00
N LYS A 151 1.14 5.44 0.02
CA LYS A 151 0.55 5.34 1.37
C LYS A 151 1.52 5.96 2.38
N ASN A 152 1.04 6.93 3.14
CA ASN A 152 1.84 7.61 4.16
C ASN A 152 3.18 8.15 3.64
N PHE A 153 3.26 8.40 2.32
CA PHE A 153 4.46 8.96 1.72
C PHE A 153 4.73 10.35 2.29
N SER A 154 5.89 10.52 2.89
CA SER A 154 6.31 11.81 3.46
C SER A 154 7.82 11.98 3.36
N ASN A 155 8.24 13.23 3.28
CA ASN A 155 9.63 13.65 3.41
C ASN A 155 9.66 14.99 4.14
N LYS A 156 10.87 15.48 4.47
CA LYS A 156 11.06 16.77 5.19
C LYS A 156 10.40 17.96 4.50
N LYS A 157 10.25 17.93 3.16
CA LYS A 157 9.68 19.04 2.39
C LYS A 157 8.15 19.13 2.48
N ILE A 158 7.48 18.00 2.74
CA ILE A 158 6.01 17.93 2.65
C ILE A 158 5.33 17.51 3.96
N SER A 159 6.09 17.12 4.99
CA SER A 159 5.52 16.62 6.27
C SER A 159 4.52 17.61 6.89
N ASN A 160 4.82 18.90 6.84
CA ASN A 160 4.03 19.97 7.46
C ASN A 160 3.19 20.77 6.46
N LEU A 161 3.08 20.34 5.21
CA LEU A 161 2.28 21.06 4.22
C LEU A 161 0.79 20.75 4.40
N PRO A 162 -0.10 21.74 4.16
CA PRO A 162 -1.52 21.50 3.98
C PRO A 162 -1.77 20.45 2.88
N VAL A 163 -2.84 19.66 3.04
CA VAL A 163 -3.13 18.53 2.16
C VAL A 163 -3.10 18.89 0.67
N ARG A 164 -3.70 20.01 0.28
CA ARG A 164 -3.71 20.48 -1.11
C ARG A 164 -2.28 20.70 -1.65
N LYS A 165 -1.42 21.38 -0.89
CA LYS A 165 -0.02 21.62 -1.29
C LYS A 165 0.78 20.31 -1.35
N LYS A 166 0.54 19.41 -0.38
CA LYS A 166 1.15 18.07 -0.36
C LYS A 166 0.77 17.26 -1.60
N MET A 167 -0.51 17.20 -1.95
CA MET A 167 -0.99 16.47 -3.13
C MET A 167 -0.47 17.09 -4.44
N SER A 168 -0.47 18.42 -4.54
CA SER A 168 0.12 19.13 -5.68
C SER A 168 1.62 18.79 -5.86
N TYR A 169 2.36 18.73 -4.77
CA TYR A 169 3.78 18.33 -4.80
C TYR A 169 3.95 16.89 -5.24
N LEU A 170 3.19 15.96 -4.67
CA LEU A 170 3.26 14.53 -5.01
C LEU A 170 2.91 14.29 -6.48
N TYR A 171 1.85 14.93 -6.97
CA TYR A 171 1.47 14.84 -8.38
C TYR A 171 2.60 15.29 -9.31
N LYS A 172 3.15 16.49 -9.09
CA LYS A 172 4.27 17.02 -9.89
C LYS A 172 5.51 16.12 -9.81
N LEU A 173 5.84 15.63 -8.61
CA LEU A 173 6.98 14.75 -8.41
C LEU A 173 6.84 13.47 -9.26
N ILE A 174 5.69 12.84 -9.23
CA ILE A 174 5.45 11.61 -9.99
C ILE A 174 5.43 11.89 -11.49
N LYS A 175 4.69 12.89 -11.95
CA LYS A 175 4.59 13.24 -13.39
C LYS A 175 5.92 13.64 -14.02
N THR A 176 6.89 14.14 -13.24
CA THR A 176 8.24 14.42 -13.72
C THR A 176 9.13 13.17 -13.80
N ARG A 177 8.70 12.03 -13.29
CA ARG A 177 9.50 10.79 -13.17
C ARG A 177 8.93 9.61 -13.94
N VAL A 178 7.62 9.61 -14.12
CA VAL A 178 6.90 8.55 -14.82
C VAL A 178 6.11 9.17 -15.96
N THR A 179 6.31 8.66 -17.16
CA THR A 179 5.61 9.10 -18.37
C THR A 179 4.37 8.26 -18.62
N GLY A 180 3.41 8.83 -19.38
CA GLY A 180 2.20 8.16 -19.82
C GLY A 180 0.95 8.50 -18.99
N ASP A 181 -0.12 7.77 -19.26
CA ASP A 181 -1.43 7.96 -18.65
C ASP A 181 -1.64 6.92 -17.54
N TYR A 182 -1.75 7.38 -16.32
CA TYR A 182 -1.98 6.56 -15.13
C TYR A 182 -2.68 7.38 -14.05
N ALA A 183 -3.39 6.68 -13.16
CA ALA A 183 -3.94 7.29 -11.97
C ALA A 183 -2.90 7.32 -10.83
N ILE A 184 -2.83 8.42 -10.09
CA ILE A 184 -2.08 8.49 -8.82
C ILE A 184 -3.08 8.29 -7.69
N LEU A 185 -2.89 7.22 -6.93
CA LEU A 185 -3.76 6.80 -5.85
C LEU A 185 -3.06 7.01 -4.51
N VAL A 186 -3.59 7.90 -3.68
CA VAL A 186 -3.00 8.21 -2.37
C VAL A 186 -3.94 7.73 -1.26
N LEU A 187 -3.49 6.75 -0.47
CA LEU A 187 -4.20 6.31 0.73
C LEU A 187 -3.88 7.25 1.89
N THR A 188 -4.91 7.90 2.43
CA THR A 188 -4.78 8.98 3.43
C THR A 188 -5.94 9.00 4.43
N GLY A 189 -5.91 9.91 5.41
CA GLY A 189 -6.97 10.15 6.39
C GLY A 189 -8.04 11.15 5.92
N SER A 190 -8.83 11.64 6.87
CA SER A 190 -9.99 12.54 6.64
C SER A 190 -9.65 13.87 5.96
N LEU A 191 -8.40 14.33 6.02
CA LEU A 191 -7.95 15.51 5.26
C LEU A 191 -8.16 15.39 3.75
N ALA A 192 -8.38 14.18 3.23
CA ALA A 192 -8.80 13.97 1.85
C ALA A 192 -10.07 14.76 1.47
N LEU A 193 -10.97 14.94 2.43
CA LEU A 193 -12.24 15.64 2.22
C LEU A 193 -12.07 17.16 1.97
N GLU A 194 -10.92 17.71 2.31
CA GLU A 194 -10.58 19.13 2.04
C GLU A 194 -10.09 19.35 0.60
N MET A 195 -9.95 18.27 -0.19
CA MET A 195 -9.47 18.37 -1.56
C MET A 195 -10.57 18.89 -2.50
N PRO A 196 -10.26 19.85 -3.38
CA PRO A 196 -11.16 20.25 -4.43
C PRO A 196 -11.32 19.15 -5.48
N LYS A 197 -12.41 19.16 -6.24
CA LYS A 197 -12.63 18.22 -7.35
C LYS A 197 -11.61 18.39 -8.49
N THR A 198 -10.97 19.56 -8.57
CA THR A 198 -9.96 19.88 -9.57
C THR A 198 -8.80 20.65 -8.93
N LEU A 199 -7.58 20.26 -9.26
CA LEU A 199 -6.36 20.96 -8.89
C LEU A 199 -5.81 21.67 -10.12
N SER A 200 -5.75 23.00 -10.09
CA SER A 200 -5.02 23.80 -11.09
C SER A 200 -3.54 23.83 -10.71
N LEU A 201 -2.70 23.23 -11.53
CA LEU A 201 -1.26 23.14 -11.29
C LEU A 201 -0.49 23.91 -12.36
N PRO A 202 0.38 24.87 -11.96
CA PRO A 202 1.24 25.60 -12.91
C PRO A 202 2.07 24.62 -13.75
N ASN A 203 2.10 24.84 -15.07
CA ASN A 203 2.81 24.03 -16.07
C ASN A 203 2.31 22.58 -16.25
N VAL A 204 1.16 22.23 -15.68
CA VAL A 204 0.53 20.90 -15.83
C VAL A 204 -0.91 21.07 -16.37
N GLY A 205 -1.61 22.08 -15.91
CA GLY A 205 -3.03 22.28 -16.21
C GLY A 205 -3.94 21.83 -15.07
N GLU A 206 -5.13 21.41 -15.43
CA GLU A 206 -6.13 20.93 -14.49
C GLU A 206 -6.02 19.41 -14.28
N VAL A 207 -6.03 19.01 -13.03
CA VAL A 207 -5.95 17.61 -12.57
C VAL A 207 -7.25 17.25 -11.89
N SER A 208 -7.95 16.27 -12.40
CA SER A 208 -9.18 15.75 -11.77
C SER A 208 -8.84 15.04 -10.46
N VAL A 209 -9.60 15.33 -9.41
CA VAL A 209 -9.43 14.72 -8.09
C VAL A 209 -10.73 14.04 -7.67
N ARG A 210 -10.67 12.76 -7.39
CA ARG A 210 -11.78 11.98 -6.84
C ARG A 210 -11.41 11.47 -5.46
N VAL A 211 -12.37 11.53 -4.54
CA VAL A 211 -12.21 11.03 -3.17
C VAL A 211 -13.13 9.84 -2.97
N LYS A 212 -12.54 8.71 -2.60
CA LYS A 212 -13.27 7.46 -2.33
C LYS A 212 -13.08 7.10 -0.87
N LYS A 213 -14.18 6.86 -0.15
CA LYS A 213 -14.16 6.49 1.26
C LYS A 213 -13.94 4.99 1.41
N LEU A 214 -13.03 4.61 2.30
CA LEU A 214 -12.89 3.25 2.79
C LEU A 214 -13.53 3.16 4.17
N THR A 215 -14.48 2.25 4.34
CA THR A 215 -15.17 2.04 5.61
C THR A 215 -14.57 0.84 6.33
N SER A 216 -14.42 0.93 7.65
CA SER A 216 -13.96 -0.18 8.47
C SER A 216 -15.02 -0.56 9.49
N PRO A 217 -15.30 -1.85 9.69
CA PRO A 217 -16.16 -2.29 10.79
C PRO A 217 -15.42 -2.30 12.14
N PHE A 218 -14.12 -1.99 12.14
CA PHE A 218 -13.25 -2.09 13.31
C PHE A 218 -12.91 -0.73 13.93
N PHE A 219 -13.08 0.36 13.17
CA PHE A 219 -12.70 1.71 13.59
C PHE A 219 -13.71 2.73 13.06
N ASP A 220 -14.03 3.72 13.88
CA ASP A 220 -14.87 4.86 13.47
C ASP A 220 -14.14 5.79 12.49
N GLU A 221 -12.79 5.82 12.59
CA GLU A 221 -11.96 6.63 11.70
C GLU A 221 -11.88 6.00 10.30
N CYS A 222 -12.43 6.70 9.31
CA CYS A 222 -12.37 6.27 7.92
C CYS A 222 -11.05 6.64 7.25
N LYS A 223 -10.60 5.78 6.32
CA LYS A 223 -9.54 6.09 5.36
C LYS A 223 -10.15 6.50 4.02
N TYR A 224 -9.35 7.14 3.22
CA TYR A 224 -9.78 7.66 1.92
C TYR A 224 -8.71 7.40 0.87
N ILE A 225 -9.16 7.14 -0.35
CA ILE A 225 -8.31 7.13 -1.54
C ILE A 225 -8.52 8.47 -2.25
N LEU A 226 -7.44 9.21 -2.43
CA LEU A 226 -7.38 10.33 -3.36
C LEU A 226 -6.88 9.78 -4.70
N GLU A 227 -7.71 9.85 -5.72
CA GLU A 227 -7.37 9.52 -7.09
C GLU A 227 -7.14 10.84 -7.86
N MET A 228 -5.96 10.98 -8.45
CA MET A 228 -5.58 12.14 -9.28
C MET A 228 -5.26 11.65 -10.70
N ILE A 229 -5.96 12.22 -11.68
CA ILE A 229 -5.87 11.84 -13.11
C ILE A 229 -5.59 13.08 -13.95
#